data_c7ba9848dbd41f5497e2811f9ef1a4bb
#
_entry.id   c7ba9848dbd41f5497e2811f9ef1a4bb
#
_cell.length_a   1.000
_cell.length_b   1.000
_cell.length_c   1.000
_cell.angle_alpha   90.00
_cell.angle_beta   90.00
_cell.angle_gamma   90.00
#
_symmetry.space_group_name_H-M   'P 1'
#
loop_
_entity.id
_entity.type
_entity.pdbx_description
1 polymer ?
#
loop_
_entity_poly.entity_id
_entity_poly.type
_entity_poly.pdbx_seq_one_letter_code
_entity_poly.pdbx_strand_id
1 'polypeptide(L)'
;VRILVLLQSGYGQRVVDNLRKKAPNWIVNTFHVPLIQEIIVDEPASYLPDMLPSSDLLLHLAESPQAAQLLPAIAQLARSKAIIASIDNSAWIPAGLRKQLRSELESQGVTIVFPEPLCSIAEKTVGCGEATQYYSNEIIQEFSRHFGKPVLDVTLTVNGQIMDVRVLRGSPCGSTEYTVSLLKGMDASKAVPASGLMCLSYPCLASMKFEQTDSGIDTIMHNSGRIFNEGMEKALKKAVD
;
A
#
# COMPACT_ATOMS: atom_id res chain seq x y z
N VAL A 1 17.04 4.24 0.36
CA VAL A 1 15.89 4.59 1.22
C VAL A 1 15.94 3.75 2.48
N ARG A 2 15.77 4.40 3.64
CA ARG A 2 15.63 3.74 4.94
C ARG A 2 14.16 3.76 5.33
N ILE A 3 13.58 2.59 5.52
CA ILE A 3 12.16 2.44 5.86
C ILE A 3 12.05 1.83 7.26
N LEU A 4 11.19 2.40 8.09
CA LEU A 4 10.73 1.78 9.32
C LEU A 4 9.28 1.35 9.14
N VAL A 5 9.03 0.04 9.16
CA VAL A 5 7.69 -0.54 9.03
C VAL A 5 7.11 -0.79 10.41
N LEU A 6 5.95 -0.22 10.66
CA LEU A 6 5.22 -0.39 11.92
C LEU A 6 4.24 -1.54 11.76
N LEU A 7 4.44 -2.57 12.58
CA LEU A 7 3.65 -3.80 12.60
C LEU A 7 2.93 -3.94 13.95
N GLN A 8 1.85 -4.70 13.99
CA GLN A 8 1.18 -5.02 15.25
C GLN A 8 0.84 -6.52 15.34
N SER A 9 0.30 -7.09 14.27
CA SER A 9 0.08 -8.54 14.15
C SER A 9 0.73 -9.09 12.87
N GLY A 10 0.12 -10.06 12.23
CA GLY A 10 0.67 -10.70 11.04
C GLY A 10 0.41 -10.00 9.71
N TYR A 11 -0.44 -8.98 9.67
CA TYR A 11 -0.88 -8.33 8.44
C TYR A 11 0.29 -7.79 7.60
N GLY A 12 1.17 -7.00 8.20
CA GLY A 12 2.25 -6.30 7.50
C GLY A 12 3.45 -7.17 7.11
N GLN A 13 3.61 -8.37 7.66
CA GLN A 13 4.81 -9.18 7.47
C GLN A 13 5.09 -9.50 6.01
N ARG A 14 4.06 -9.84 5.24
CA ARG A 14 4.19 -10.13 3.79
C ARG A 14 4.72 -8.93 3.01
N VAL A 15 4.30 -7.73 3.39
CA VAL A 15 4.80 -6.50 2.77
C VAL A 15 6.29 -6.34 3.07
N VAL A 16 6.71 -6.52 4.32
CA VAL A 16 8.14 -6.48 4.72
C VAL A 16 8.98 -7.45 3.89
N ASP A 17 8.52 -8.70 3.77
CA ASP A 17 9.23 -9.74 3.03
C ASP A 17 9.36 -9.39 1.54
N ASN A 18 8.28 -8.86 0.93
CA ASN A 18 8.31 -8.44 -0.45
C ASN A 18 9.20 -7.20 -0.68
N LEU A 19 9.19 -6.21 0.22
CA LEU A 19 10.08 -5.05 0.16
C LEU A 19 11.55 -5.49 0.18
N ARG A 20 11.93 -6.35 1.12
CA ARG A 20 13.30 -6.88 1.23
C ARG A 20 13.73 -7.66 -0.01
N LYS A 21 12.81 -8.43 -0.58
CA LYS A 21 13.06 -9.21 -1.80
C LYS A 21 13.24 -8.34 -3.04
N LYS A 22 12.40 -7.32 -3.21
CA LYS A 22 12.31 -6.53 -4.45
C LYS A 22 13.19 -5.28 -4.46
N ALA A 23 13.51 -4.76 -3.29
CA ALA A 23 14.37 -3.59 -3.11
C ALA A 23 15.54 -3.93 -2.16
N PRO A 24 16.45 -4.84 -2.53
CA PRO A 24 17.50 -5.34 -1.64
C PRO A 24 18.49 -4.26 -1.18
N ASN A 25 18.56 -3.14 -1.89
CA ASN A 25 19.40 -1.99 -1.55
C ASN A 25 18.74 -1.04 -0.53
N TRP A 26 17.49 -1.28 -0.14
CA TRP A 26 16.82 -0.50 0.88
C TRP A 26 17.06 -1.09 2.26
N ILE A 27 17.18 -0.22 3.26
CA ILE A 27 17.25 -0.65 4.66
C ILE A 27 15.84 -0.71 5.20
N VAL A 28 15.32 -1.92 5.43
CA VAL A 28 13.96 -2.15 5.92
C VAL A 28 14.03 -2.68 7.35
N ASN A 29 13.81 -1.78 8.31
CA ASN A 29 13.65 -2.09 9.72
C ASN A 29 12.17 -2.28 10.06
N THR A 30 11.88 -2.97 11.15
CA THR A 30 10.53 -3.18 11.68
C THR A 30 10.46 -2.76 13.14
N PHE A 31 9.30 -2.22 13.53
CA PHE A 31 8.96 -1.99 14.93
C PHE A 31 7.57 -2.57 15.18
N HIS A 32 7.48 -3.46 16.17
CA HIS A 32 6.20 -4.02 16.59
C HIS A 32 5.57 -3.10 17.63
N VAL A 33 4.50 -2.42 17.22
CA VAL A 33 3.72 -1.53 18.06
C VAL A 33 2.97 -2.36 19.09
N PRO A 34 3.04 -2.04 20.39
CA PRO A 34 2.33 -2.78 21.41
C PRO A 34 0.81 -2.67 21.26
N LEU A 35 0.08 -3.63 21.80
CA LEU A 35 -1.36 -3.53 21.95
C LEU A 35 -1.69 -2.55 23.07
N ILE A 36 -2.46 -1.52 22.74
CA ILE A 36 -2.87 -0.45 23.66
C ILE A 36 -4.36 -0.60 23.93
N GLN A 37 -4.74 -0.64 25.21
CA GLN A 37 -6.13 -0.85 25.63
C GLN A 37 -6.93 0.47 25.73
N GLU A 38 -6.24 1.56 25.97
CA GLU A 38 -6.83 2.89 26.07
C GLU A 38 -7.35 3.36 24.70
N ILE A 39 -8.52 4.00 24.68
CA ILE A 39 -9.12 4.52 23.43
C ILE A 39 -8.32 5.73 22.91
N ILE A 40 -7.86 6.57 23.85
CA ILE A 40 -7.06 7.77 23.58
C ILE A 40 -5.67 7.55 24.17
N VAL A 41 -4.65 7.84 23.40
CA VAL A 41 -3.24 7.71 23.80
C VAL A 41 -2.73 9.10 24.23
N ASP A 42 -2.91 9.44 25.49
CA ASP A 42 -2.50 10.76 26.03
C ASP A 42 -0.98 10.86 26.18
N GLU A 43 -0.30 9.75 26.51
CA GLU A 43 1.13 9.73 26.71
C GLU A 43 1.83 8.74 25.73
N PRO A 44 2.00 9.10 24.45
CA PRO A 44 2.59 8.22 23.44
C PRO A 44 3.98 7.66 23.82
N ALA A 45 4.78 8.45 24.53
CA ALA A 45 6.13 8.06 24.92
C ALA A 45 6.16 6.83 25.85
N SER A 46 5.10 6.60 26.63
CA SER A 46 5.03 5.42 27.53
C SER A 46 4.93 4.08 26.78
N TYR A 47 4.59 4.11 25.50
CA TYR A 47 4.46 2.92 24.63
C TYR A 47 5.63 2.76 23.67
N LEU A 48 6.60 3.67 23.70
CA LEU A 48 7.71 3.70 22.75
C LEU A 48 9.04 3.43 23.46
N PRO A 49 10.00 2.82 22.78
CA PRO A 49 11.36 2.70 23.31
C PRO A 49 12.07 4.07 23.30
N ASP A 50 13.15 4.20 24.06
CA ASP A 50 13.97 5.43 24.09
C ASP A 50 14.52 5.82 22.72
N MET A 51 14.72 4.86 21.82
CA MET A 51 15.27 5.07 20.49
C MET A 51 14.60 4.14 19.45
N LEU A 52 14.40 4.65 18.26
CA LEU A 52 14.02 3.91 17.06
C LEU A 52 15.08 4.08 15.97
N PRO A 53 15.22 3.11 15.05
CA PRO A 53 16.07 3.28 13.88
C PRO A 53 15.66 4.54 13.07
N SER A 54 16.64 5.40 12.76
CA SER A 54 16.39 6.55 11.90
C SER A 54 15.92 6.09 10.52
N SER A 55 14.86 6.70 10.01
CA SER A 55 14.25 6.35 8.73
C SER A 55 13.88 7.56 7.91
N ASP A 56 13.87 7.41 6.60
CA ASP A 56 13.41 8.43 5.66
C ASP A 56 11.88 8.35 5.53
N LEU A 57 11.35 7.11 5.56
CA LEU A 57 9.94 6.76 5.39
C LEU A 57 9.45 5.87 6.54
N LEU A 58 8.30 6.22 7.12
CA LEU A 58 7.50 5.29 7.92
C LEU A 58 6.46 4.62 7.01
N LEU A 59 6.36 3.30 7.09
CA LEU A 59 5.27 2.53 6.50
C LEU A 59 4.41 1.96 7.64
N HIS A 60 3.23 2.55 7.85
CA HIS A 60 2.33 2.15 8.92
C HIS A 60 1.40 1.05 8.44
N LEU A 61 1.58 -0.15 8.99
CA LEU A 61 0.80 -1.36 8.75
C LEU A 61 0.23 -1.96 10.04
N ALA A 62 0.27 -1.20 11.14
CA ALA A 62 -0.34 -1.64 12.40
C ALA A 62 -1.86 -1.53 12.35
N GLU A 63 -2.53 -2.43 13.08
CA GLU A 63 -3.93 -2.80 12.86
C GLU A 63 -4.88 -2.22 13.93
N SER A 64 -4.54 -1.02 14.47
CA SER A 64 -5.42 -0.35 15.45
C SER A 64 -5.35 1.18 15.39
N PRO A 65 -6.42 1.89 15.79
CA PRO A 65 -6.42 3.34 15.90
C PRO A 65 -5.41 3.85 16.93
N GLN A 66 -5.14 3.08 17.97
CA GLN A 66 -4.17 3.42 19.01
C GLN A 66 -2.74 3.44 18.45
N ALA A 67 -2.41 2.44 17.62
CA ALA A 67 -1.11 2.42 16.93
C ALA A 67 -0.94 3.62 15.99
N ALA A 68 -2.02 4.05 15.33
CA ALA A 68 -1.99 5.22 14.46
C ALA A 68 -1.79 6.53 15.26
N GLN A 69 -2.33 6.63 16.48
CA GLN A 69 -2.13 7.78 17.37
C GLN A 69 -0.66 7.96 17.79
N LEU A 70 0.16 6.93 17.72
CA LEU A 70 1.60 7.02 18.00
C LEU A 70 2.42 7.63 16.84
N LEU A 71 1.85 7.77 15.64
CA LEU A 71 2.60 8.18 14.45
C LEU A 71 3.38 9.49 14.61
N PRO A 72 2.85 10.57 15.22
CA PRO A 72 3.60 11.80 15.40
C PRO A 72 4.86 11.59 16.27
N ALA A 73 4.72 10.89 17.40
CA ALA A 73 5.84 10.59 18.30
C ALA A 73 6.88 9.65 17.65
N ILE A 74 6.42 8.63 16.91
CA ILE A 74 7.30 7.72 16.18
C ILE A 74 8.05 8.47 15.07
N ALA A 75 7.39 9.36 14.33
CA ALA A 75 8.01 10.15 13.27
C ALA A 75 9.13 11.05 13.82
N GLN A 76 8.89 11.66 14.96
CA GLN A 76 9.88 12.48 15.66
C GLN A 76 11.07 11.62 16.12
N LEU A 77 10.81 10.49 16.79
CA LEU A 77 11.84 9.59 17.35
C LEU A 77 12.69 8.96 16.25
N ALA A 78 12.07 8.53 15.14
CA ALA A 78 12.74 7.96 13.97
C ALA A 78 13.27 9.03 13.00
N ARG A 79 13.02 10.33 13.25
CA ARG A 79 13.40 11.46 12.37
C ARG A 79 12.88 11.33 10.94
N SER A 80 11.70 10.76 10.78
CA SER A 80 11.12 10.48 9.48
C SER A 80 10.51 11.74 8.85
N LYS A 81 10.60 11.85 7.52
CA LYS A 81 10.10 13.00 6.75
C LYS A 81 8.81 12.67 5.97
N ALA A 82 8.47 11.40 5.88
CA ALA A 82 7.35 10.93 5.11
C ALA A 82 6.70 9.70 5.76
N ILE A 83 5.39 9.59 5.62
CA ILE A 83 4.59 8.47 6.14
C ILE A 83 3.64 7.98 5.05
N ILE A 84 3.61 6.67 4.84
CA ILE A 84 2.54 5.96 4.12
C ILE A 84 1.77 5.18 5.17
N ALA A 85 0.52 5.57 5.43
CA ALA A 85 -0.35 4.91 6.40
C ALA A 85 -1.46 4.16 5.64
N SER A 86 -1.33 2.83 5.56
CA SER A 86 -2.23 1.98 4.81
C SER A 86 -3.64 1.95 5.40
N ILE A 87 -4.65 2.08 4.52
CA ILE A 87 -6.07 1.89 4.87
C ILE A 87 -6.55 0.60 4.21
N ASP A 88 -6.09 -0.53 4.69
CA ASP A 88 -6.62 -1.84 4.27
C ASP A 88 -7.82 -2.27 5.13
N ASN A 89 -8.08 -1.52 6.20
CA ASN A 89 -9.29 -1.57 7.01
C ASN A 89 -9.57 -0.17 7.58
N SER A 90 -10.72 0.40 7.28
CA SER A 90 -11.11 1.74 7.72
C SER A 90 -11.16 1.90 9.24
N ALA A 91 -11.39 0.80 9.98
CA ALA A 91 -11.38 0.82 11.44
C ALA A 91 -9.99 1.06 12.05
N TRP A 92 -8.91 0.78 11.33
CA TRP A 92 -7.54 1.00 11.84
C TRP A 92 -7.17 2.48 11.88
N ILE A 93 -7.66 3.27 10.91
CA ILE A 93 -7.45 4.73 10.89
C ILE A 93 -8.75 5.42 10.44
N PRO A 94 -9.71 5.64 11.37
CA PRO A 94 -10.96 6.30 11.05
C PRO A 94 -10.78 7.70 10.45
N ALA A 95 -11.73 8.16 9.65
CA ALA A 95 -11.64 9.41 8.89
C ALA A 95 -11.31 10.64 9.75
N GLY A 96 -11.87 10.73 10.97
CA GLY A 96 -11.55 11.80 11.93
C GLY A 96 -10.07 11.79 12.34
N LEU A 97 -9.54 10.59 12.65
CA LEU A 97 -8.14 10.42 13.02
C LEU A 97 -7.19 10.74 11.84
N ARG A 98 -7.56 10.36 10.59
CA ARG A 98 -6.78 10.73 9.39
C ARG A 98 -6.60 12.25 9.27
N LYS A 99 -7.67 13.04 9.52
CA LYS A 99 -7.61 14.51 9.47
C LYS A 99 -6.72 15.08 10.58
N GLN A 100 -6.85 14.55 11.78
CA GLN A 100 -6.03 14.95 12.93
C GLN A 100 -4.56 14.68 12.68
N LEU A 101 -4.20 13.43 12.30
CA LEU A 101 -2.83 13.03 12.01
C LEU A 101 -2.20 13.86 10.89
N ARG A 102 -2.97 14.15 9.82
CA ARG A 102 -2.48 15.01 8.73
C ARG A 102 -2.13 16.40 9.24
N SER A 103 -3.06 17.06 9.95
CA SER A 103 -2.83 18.41 10.48
C SER A 103 -1.61 18.46 11.41
N GLU A 104 -1.49 17.50 12.30
CA GLU A 104 -0.40 17.44 13.28
C GLU A 104 0.96 17.19 12.60
N LEU A 105 1.06 16.16 11.76
CA LEU A 105 2.31 15.78 11.08
C LEU A 105 2.77 16.85 10.07
N GLU A 106 1.86 17.44 9.30
CA GLU A 106 2.19 18.53 8.38
C GLU A 106 2.73 19.75 9.14
N SER A 107 2.20 20.05 10.33
CA SER A 107 2.74 21.13 11.20
C SER A 107 4.17 20.85 11.65
N GLN A 108 4.56 19.57 11.71
CA GLN A 108 5.92 19.12 12.04
C GLN A 108 6.83 18.96 10.77
N GLY A 109 6.32 19.33 9.59
CA GLY A 109 7.02 19.17 8.32
C GLY A 109 7.12 17.73 7.82
N VAL A 110 6.24 16.86 8.27
CA VAL A 110 6.15 15.44 7.85
C VAL A 110 4.96 15.25 6.93
N THR A 111 5.20 14.77 5.72
CA THR A 111 4.13 14.45 4.76
C THR A 111 3.52 13.09 5.08
N ILE A 112 2.20 13.01 5.18
CA ILE A 112 1.49 11.74 5.34
C ILE A 112 0.47 11.52 4.21
N VAL A 113 0.43 10.28 3.69
CA VAL A 113 -0.57 9.83 2.71
C VAL A 113 -1.28 8.58 3.21
N PHE A 114 -2.55 8.44 2.82
CA PHE A 114 -3.43 7.35 3.25
C PHE A 114 -3.94 6.56 2.04
N PRO A 115 -3.14 5.63 1.45
CA PRO A 115 -3.64 4.77 0.37
C PRO A 115 -4.71 3.81 0.87
N GLU A 116 -5.82 3.73 0.13
CA GLU A 116 -6.95 2.83 0.40
C GLU A 116 -7.28 2.02 -0.85
N PRO A 117 -6.89 0.73 -0.95
CA PRO A 117 -5.92 -0.02 -0.08
C PRO A 117 -4.46 0.42 -0.32
N LEU A 118 -3.49 -0.21 0.39
CA LEU A 118 -2.05 0.11 0.25
C LEU A 118 -1.57 0.10 -1.21
N CYS A 119 -2.05 -0.82 -2.03
CA CYS A 119 -1.71 -0.91 -3.45
C CYS A 119 -2.33 0.20 -4.32
N SER A 120 -3.13 1.13 -3.77
CA SER A 120 -3.68 2.28 -4.51
C SER A 120 -2.70 3.44 -4.68
N ILE A 121 -1.48 3.34 -4.13
CA ILE A 121 -0.47 4.39 -4.28
C ILE A 121 0.18 4.36 -5.67
N ALA A 122 0.47 5.54 -6.21
CA ALA A 122 1.24 5.75 -7.43
C ALA A 122 2.17 6.96 -7.23
N GLU A 123 3.07 7.27 -8.17
CA GLU A 123 4.15 8.25 -7.99
C GLU A 123 3.72 9.65 -7.55
N LYS A 124 2.49 10.05 -7.88
CA LYS A 124 1.98 11.39 -7.52
C LYS A 124 0.59 11.36 -6.91
N THR A 125 0.01 10.17 -6.77
CA THR A 125 -1.39 10.01 -6.35
C THR A 125 -1.57 8.84 -5.41
N VAL A 126 -2.60 8.94 -4.55
CA VAL A 126 -3.13 7.84 -3.75
C VAL A 126 -4.64 7.75 -3.93
N GLY A 127 -5.20 6.55 -3.76
CA GLY A 127 -6.63 6.31 -3.92
C GLY A 127 -7.02 5.97 -5.36
N CYS A 128 -8.31 5.79 -5.60
CA CYS A 128 -8.91 5.39 -6.87
C CYS A 128 -10.09 6.29 -7.21
N GLY A 129 -10.44 6.36 -8.49
CA GLY A 129 -11.61 7.10 -8.97
C GLY A 129 -11.58 8.57 -8.55
N GLU A 130 -12.74 9.06 -8.12
CA GLU A 130 -12.95 10.48 -7.75
C GLU A 130 -12.23 10.87 -6.45
N ALA A 131 -11.95 9.92 -5.54
CA ALA A 131 -11.21 10.19 -4.31
C ALA A 131 -9.69 10.13 -4.48
N THR A 132 -9.19 10.14 -5.71
CA THR A 132 -7.76 10.25 -5.97
C THR A 132 -7.22 11.57 -5.42
N GLN A 133 -6.26 11.47 -4.49
CA GLN A 133 -5.56 12.61 -3.91
C GLN A 133 -4.16 12.74 -4.48
N TYR A 134 -3.71 13.98 -4.68
CA TYR A 134 -2.36 14.27 -5.14
C TYR A 134 -1.43 14.56 -3.98
N TYR A 135 -0.17 14.18 -4.12
CA TYR A 135 0.89 14.51 -3.17
C TYR A 135 2.18 14.88 -3.90
N SER A 136 3.05 15.62 -3.21
CA SER A 136 4.36 16.04 -3.73
C SER A 136 5.42 15.80 -2.66
N ASN A 137 5.88 14.57 -2.53
CA ASN A 137 6.96 14.20 -1.62
C ASN A 137 7.85 13.16 -2.30
N GLU A 138 9.14 13.49 -2.49
CA GLU A 138 10.09 12.67 -3.24
C GLU A 138 10.35 11.30 -2.60
N ILE A 139 10.30 11.20 -1.26
CA ILE A 139 10.51 9.93 -0.55
C ILE A 139 9.35 8.97 -0.84
N ILE A 140 8.11 9.48 -0.79
CA ILE A 140 6.92 8.69 -1.12
C ILE A 140 6.91 8.34 -2.60
N GLN A 141 7.32 9.26 -3.47
CA GLN A 141 7.44 9.00 -4.92
C GLN A 141 8.47 7.92 -5.20
N GLU A 142 9.62 7.93 -4.51
CA GLU A 142 10.63 6.87 -4.65
C GLU A 142 10.07 5.49 -4.26
N PHE A 143 9.34 5.39 -3.14
CA PHE A 143 8.63 4.17 -2.77
C PHE A 143 7.67 3.73 -3.87
N SER A 144 6.86 4.66 -4.37
CA SER A 144 5.80 4.38 -5.32
C SER A 144 6.25 4.14 -6.77
N ARG A 145 7.52 4.38 -7.12
CA ARG A 145 8.14 3.89 -8.36
C ARG A 145 8.30 2.38 -8.37
N HIS A 146 8.54 1.79 -7.21
CA HIS A 146 8.78 0.35 -7.06
C HIS A 146 7.51 -0.41 -6.65
N PHE A 147 6.66 0.18 -5.80
CA PHE A 147 5.52 -0.47 -5.16
C PHE A 147 4.25 0.38 -5.24
N GLY A 148 3.12 -0.25 -5.58
CA GLY A 148 1.83 0.46 -5.63
C GLY A 148 0.89 -0.13 -6.67
N LYS A 149 0.18 0.75 -7.40
CA LYS A 149 -0.67 0.33 -8.53
C LYS A 149 0.17 -0.44 -9.54
N PRO A 150 -0.23 -1.65 -9.93
CA PRO A 150 0.53 -2.46 -10.87
C PRO A 150 0.76 -1.73 -12.20
N VAL A 151 2.00 -1.77 -12.68
CA VAL A 151 2.37 -1.35 -14.03
C VAL A 151 3.01 -2.56 -14.70
N LEU A 152 2.40 -3.00 -15.78
CA LEU A 152 2.74 -4.23 -16.48
C LEU A 152 3.15 -3.93 -17.91
N ASP A 153 3.99 -4.80 -18.45
CA ASP A 153 4.37 -4.83 -19.85
C ASP A 153 4.04 -6.23 -20.39
N VAL A 154 3.09 -6.30 -21.34
CA VAL A 154 2.54 -7.56 -21.83
C VAL A 154 3.04 -7.85 -23.23
N THR A 155 3.46 -9.07 -23.47
CA THR A 155 3.79 -9.58 -24.80
C THR A 155 2.75 -10.62 -25.22
N LEU A 156 2.19 -10.45 -26.42
CA LEU A 156 1.20 -11.36 -26.98
C LEU A 156 1.81 -12.24 -28.08
N THR A 157 1.26 -13.44 -28.22
CA THR A 157 1.47 -14.29 -29.41
C THR A 157 0.65 -13.77 -30.59
N VAL A 158 0.96 -14.24 -31.78
CA VAL A 158 0.18 -13.92 -33.01
C VAL A 158 -1.29 -14.35 -32.91
N ASN A 159 -1.62 -15.28 -32.02
CA ASN A 159 -3.00 -15.76 -31.79
C ASN A 159 -3.69 -15.03 -30.64
N GLY A 160 -3.12 -13.93 -30.12
CA GLY A 160 -3.74 -13.11 -29.06
C GLY A 160 -3.66 -13.72 -27.66
N GLN A 161 -2.78 -14.70 -27.43
CA GLN A 161 -2.53 -15.24 -26.09
C GLN A 161 -1.39 -14.50 -25.41
N ILE A 162 -1.43 -14.40 -24.08
CA ILE A 162 -0.36 -13.83 -23.28
C ILE A 162 0.86 -14.75 -23.35
N MET A 163 1.94 -14.28 -23.98
CA MET A 163 3.22 -14.97 -24.03
C MET A 163 4.03 -14.73 -22.77
N ASP A 164 4.09 -13.47 -22.34
CA ASP A 164 4.82 -13.05 -21.15
C ASP A 164 4.22 -11.77 -20.54
N VAL A 165 4.41 -11.57 -19.23
CA VAL A 165 4.05 -10.37 -18.51
C VAL A 165 5.20 -9.95 -17.62
N ARG A 166 5.83 -8.82 -17.95
CA ARG A 166 6.87 -8.21 -17.14
C ARG A 166 6.26 -7.22 -16.14
N VAL A 167 6.58 -7.39 -14.87
CA VAL A 167 6.17 -6.44 -13.81
C VAL A 167 7.16 -5.29 -13.76
N LEU A 168 6.71 -4.07 -14.09
CA LEU A 168 7.49 -2.84 -13.99
C LEU A 168 7.31 -2.21 -12.61
N ARG A 169 6.10 -2.30 -12.04
CA ARG A 169 5.79 -1.94 -10.66
C ARG A 169 4.78 -2.94 -10.12
N GLY A 170 5.02 -3.48 -8.93
CA GLY A 170 4.15 -4.45 -8.29
C GLY A 170 3.44 -3.92 -7.05
N SER A 171 2.40 -4.62 -6.63
CA SER A 171 1.75 -4.36 -5.34
C SER A 171 2.71 -4.60 -4.19
N PRO A 172 2.66 -3.80 -3.11
CA PRO A 172 3.59 -3.95 -1.98
C PRO A 172 3.55 -5.32 -1.30
N CYS A 173 2.40 -6.01 -1.33
CA CYS A 173 2.22 -7.34 -0.74
C CYS A 173 2.77 -8.50 -1.60
N GLY A 174 3.16 -8.25 -2.87
CA GLY A 174 3.66 -9.28 -3.79
C GLY A 174 2.57 -10.01 -4.61
N SER A 175 1.30 -9.61 -4.50
CA SER A 175 0.20 -10.24 -5.27
C SER A 175 0.37 -10.10 -6.78
N THR A 176 1.08 -9.08 -7.25
CA THR A 176 1.29 -8.84 -8.68
C THR A 176 2.09 -9.96 -9.32
N GLU A 177 3.21 -10.38 -8.72
CA GLU A 177 4.06 -11.45 -9.21
C GLU A 177 3.33 -12.79 -9.21
N TYR A 178 2.54 -13.05 -8.19
CA TYR A 178 1.69 -14.24 -8.14
C TYR A 178 0.70 -14.23 -9.31
N THR A 179 -0.03 -13.13 -9.48
CA THR A 179 -1.06 -13.02 -10.53
C THR A 179 -0.47 -13.20 -11.93
N VAL A 180 0.62 -12.49 -12.26
CA VAL A 180 1.22 -12.58 -13.60
C VAL A 180 1.74 -13.97 -13.91
N SER A 181 2.16 -14.73 -12.91
CA SER A 181 2.60 -16.13 -13.10
C SER A 181 1.48 -17.06 -13.59
N LEU A 182 0.23 -16.70 -13.35
CA LEU A 182 -0.95 -17.47 -13.74
C LEU A 182 -1.53 -17.06 -15.09
N LEU A 183 -1.08 -15.94 -15.68
CA LEU A 183 -1.67 -15.38 -16.90
C LEU A 183 -1.05 -15.95 -18.20
N LYS A 184 0.11 -16.57 -18.13
CA LYS A 184 0.80 -17.12 -19.31
C LYS A 184 -0.07 -18.17 -20.03
N GLY A 185 -0.23 -18.00 -21.34
CA GLY A 185 -1.07 -18.86 -22.19
C GLY A 185 -2.56 -18.49 -22.19
N MET A 186 -2.98 -17.54 -21.34
CA MET A 186 -4.37 -17.06 -21.31
C MET A 186 -4.66 -16.19 -22.56
N ASP A 187 -5.87 -16.30 -23.07
CA ASP A 187 -6.40 -15.39 -24.09
C ASP A 187 -6.47 -13.96 -23.53
N ALA A 188 -5.91 -12.98 -24.25
CA ALA A 188 -5.87 -11.59 -23.83
C ALA A 188 -7.26 -11.00 -23.55
N SER A 189 -8.30 -11.44 -24.29
CA SER A 189 -9.68 -10.99 -24.08
C SER A 189 -10.26 -11.37 -22.72
N LYS A 190 -9.72 -12.42 -22.07
CA LYS A 190 -10.15 -12.91 -20.78
C LYS A 190 -9.27 -12.40 -19.63
N ALA A 191 -8.11 -11.82 -19.94
CA ALA A 191 -7.08 -11.53 -18.95
C ALA A 191 -7.47 -10.43 -17.96
N VAL A 192 -8.21 -9.40 -18.40
CA VAL A 192 -8.59 -8.28 -17.52
C VAL A 192 -9.41 -8.77 -16.32
N PRO A 193 -10.62 -9.34 -16.50
CA PRO A 193 -11.42 -9.78 -15.35
C PRO A 193 -10.75 -10.91 -14.55
N ALA A 194 -10.02 -11.80 -15.23
CA ALA A 194 -9.33 -12.91 -14.57
C ALA A 194 -8.22 -12.41 -13.65
N SER A 195 -7.47 -11.40 -14.07
CA SER A 195 -6.32 -10.90 -13.30
C SER A 195 -6.72 -10.29 -11.95
N GLY A 196 -7.82 -9.55 -11.88
CA GLY A 196 -8.35 -9.03 -10.62
C GLY A 196 -8.75 -10.16 -9.66
N LEU A 197 -9.47 -11.18 -10.15
CA LEU A 197 -9.85 -12.34 -9.34
C LEU A 197 -8.63 -13.13 -8.85
N MET A 198 -7.64 -13.34 -9.71
CA MET A 198 -6.38 -13.99 -9.32
C MET A 198 -5.61 -13.18 -8.30
N CYS A 199 -5.59 -11.84 -8.42
CA CYS A 199 -4.99 -10.96 -7.43
C CYS A 199 -5.64 -11.14 -6.04
N LEU A 200 -6.96 -11.27 -5.98
CA LEU A 200 -7.67 -11.48 -4.72
C LEU A 200 -7.44 -12.89 -4.15
N SER A 201 -7.18 -13.90 -5.00
CA SER A 201 -6.89 -15.27 -4.56
C SER A 201 -5.47 -15.44 -3.97
N TYR A 202 -4.54 -14.54 -4.26
CA TYR A 202 -3.36 -14.32 -3.43
C TYR A 202 -3.85 -13.64 -2.16
N PRO A 203 -3.90 -14.30 -0.99
CA PRO A 203 -4.80 -13.86 0.07
C PRO A 203 -4.67 -12.35 0.35
N CYS A 204 -5.54 -11.56 -0.25
CA CYS A 204 -5.61 -10.13 0.01
C CYS A 204 -6.09 -9.94 1.46
N LEU A 205 -5.37 -9.14 2.24
CA LEU A 205 -5.67 -8.90 3.65
C LEU A 205 -6.47 -7.61 3.86
N ALA A 206 -6.86 -6.92 2.77
CA ALA A 206 -7.75 -5.78 2.84
C ALA A 206 -9.16 -6.20 3.29
N SER A 207 -9.86 -5.31 3.97
CA SER A 207 -11.17 -5.57 4.55
C SER A 207 -12.21 -5.99 3.50
N MET A 208 -12.97 -7.04 3.82
CA MET A 208 -14.17 -7.47 3.11
C MET A 208 -15.45 -6.85 3.68
N LYS A 209 -15.34 -5.96 4.66
CA LYS A 209 -16.49 -5.25 5.21
C LYS A 209 -17.05 -4.30 4.16
N PHE A 210 -18.37 -4.34 3.93
CA PHE A 210 -19.07 -3.35 3.12
C PHE A 210 -19.06 -2.01 3.84
N GLU A 211 -18.55 -1.00 3.18
CA GLU A 211 -18.45 0.36 3.68
C GLU A 211 -18.50 1.37 2.52
N GLN A 212 -18.65 2.65 2.84
CA GLN A 212 -18.57 3.68 1.82
C GLN A 212 -17.13 3.80 1.34
N THR A 213 -16.90 3.42 0.10
CA THR A 213 -15.62 3.57 -0.61
C THR A 213 -15.72 4.66 -1.67
N ASP A 214 -14.61 4.96 -2.31
CA ASP A 214 -14.54 5.94 -3.41
C ASP A 214 -15.46 5.61 -4.59
N SER A 215 -15.82 4.34 -4.74
CA SER A 215 -16.66 3.83 -5.84
C SER A 215 -18.10 3.50 -5.42
N GLY A 216 -18.54 3.95 -4.23
CA GLY A 216 -19.83 3.66 -3.62
C GLY A 216 -19.74 2.66 -2.48
N ILE A 217 -20.83 1.95 -2.18
CA ILE A 217 -20.83 0.91 -1.13
C ILE A 217 -20.17 -0.35 -1.68
N ASP A 218 -18.99 -0.66 -1.18
CA ASP A 218 -18.21 -1.83 -1.59
C ASP A 218 -17.21 -2.23 -0.50
N THR A 219 -16.29 -3.14 -0.80
CA THR A 219 -15.22 -3.55 0.10
C THR A 219 -13.87 -3.00 -0.38
N ILE A 220 -12.97 -2.68 0.55
CA ILE A 220 -11.60 -2.25 0.21
C ILE A 220 -10.87 -3.36 -0.58
N MET A 221 -11.16 -4.62 -0.29
CA MET A 221 -10.60 -5.75 -1.01
C MET A 221 -10.99 -5.75 -2.50
N HIS A 222 -12.23 -5.45 -2.85
CA HIS A 222 -12.66 -5.38 -4.25
C HIS A 222 -11.94 -4.27 -5.02
N ASN A 223 -11.62 -3.15 -4.35
CA ASN A 223 -10.80 -2.09 -4.95
C ASN A 223 -9.41 -2.59 -5.36
N SER A 224 -8.80 -3.51 -4.59
CA SER A 224 -7.53 -4.13 -4.99
C SER A 224 -7.63 -4.88 -6.32
N GLY A 225 -8.70 -5.64 -6.53
CA GLY A 225 -8.95 -6.34 -7.79
C GLY A 225 -9.17 -5.39 -8.97
N ARG A 226 -9.94 -4.30 -8.75
CA ARG A 226 -10.15 -3.27 -9.79
C ARG A 226 -8.86 -2.56 -10.19
N ILE A 227 -8.03 -2.20 -9.21
CA ILE A 227 -6.69 -1.61 -9.46
C ILE A 227 -5.86 -2.52 -10.35
N PHE A 228 -5.91 -3.82 -10.12
CA PHE A 228 -5.18 -4.78 -10.94
C PHE A 228 -5.76 -4.86 -12.36
N ASN A 229 -7.09 -4.95 -12.48
CA ASN A 229 -7.78 -4.95 -13.78
C ASN A 229 -7.42 -3.72 -14.62
N GLU A 230 -7.42 -2.52 -14.02
CA GLU A 230 -7.02 -1.28 -14.69
C GLU A 230 -5.55 -1.34 -15.18
N GLY A 231 -4.65 -1.90 -14.37
CA GLY A 231 -3.24 -2.10 -14.73
C GLY A 231 -3.08 -3.04 -15.93
N MET A 232 -3.82 -4.15 -15.92
CA MET A 232 -3.82 -5.13 -17.01
C MET A 232 -4.44 -4.57 -18.29
N GLU A 233 -5.56 -3.86 -18.19
CA GLU A 233 -6.21 -3.22 -19.34
C GLU A 233 -5.28 -2.23 -20.04
N LYS A 234 -4.59 -1.37 -19.26
CA LYS A 234 -3.62 -0.42 -19.81
C LYS A 234 -2.45 -1.13 -20.50
N ALA A 235 -1.96 -2.21 -19.93
CA ALA A 235 -0.87 -2.98 -20.49
C ALA A 235 -1.25 -3.69 -21.78
N LEU A 236 -2.46 -4.27 -21.86
CA LEU A 236 -2.97 -4.92 -23.08
C LEU A 236 -3.23 -3.92 -24.21
N LYS A 237 -3.81 -2.74 -23.91
CA LYS A 237 -3.96 -1.68 -24.91
C LYS A 237 -2.62 -1.32 -25.55
N LYS A 238 -1.58 -1.15 -24.75
CA LYS A 238 -0.23 -0.82 -25.23
C LYS A 238 0.42 -1.97 -26.03
N ALA A 239 0.05 -3.23 -25.76
CA ALA A 239 0.61 -4.38 -26.46
C ALA A 239 0.00 -4.60 -27.86
N VAL A 240 -1.13 -3.95 -28.18
CA VAL A 240 -1.85 -4.06 -29.47
C VAL A 240 -1.52 -2.86 -30.39
N ASP A 241 -1.11 -1.72 -29.82
CA ASP A 241 -0.61 -0.54 -30.55
C ASP A 241 0.82 -0.79 -31.08
#